data_dc8e9f45a3bedf4f902c6c978bf0c4a4
#
_entry.id   dc8e9f45a3bedf4f902c6c978bf0c4a4
#
_cell.length_a   1.000
_cell.length_b   1.000
_cell.length_c   1.000
_cell.angle_alpha   90.00
_cell.angle_beta   90.00
_cell.angle_gamma   90.00
#
_symmetry.space_group_name_H-M   'P 1'
#
loop_
_entity.id
_entity.type
_entity.pdbx_description
1 polymer ?
#
loop_
_entity_poly.entity_id
_entity_poly.type
_entity_poly.pdbx_seq_one_letter_code
_entity_poly.pdbx_strand_id
1 'polypeptide(L)'
;MSTTIGDLVDRTFREYLEPMDDIVSYTTLSTGINTTDTSVVFNGDLLSVEEEDALDAGAIIEIGQELMICTDLNAVTNTITVTRAARGTTAASHTAGDLIKIAPPFPRKVVFDAVKDQINNLFPTLFAVETQSVQSSNGYTLLGTYDSPGTNNYLVSVLKAISQFTDFSAGSDQTGVVFNSVSVQMIQLPNPFTYVDDTATERTITYTSGPNYVNALQFYNIDQGHTCYVTFKKKFIEPTAETDTLATIGLEDEYEPIIMAGVAAQMMSGRDIPTATADYISDQLAVSNFPVGSANSIRNSLLQYQQLLITQARKYLRAKYPEAVEINGVNAGVQ
;
A
#
# COMPACT_ATOMS: atom_id res chain seq x y z
N MET A 1 9.12 2.97 15.81
CA MET A 1 7.71 2.55 15.66
C MET A 1 7.48 2.46 14.17
N SER A 2 6.78 1.44 13.71
CA SER A 2 6.46 1.34 12.26
C SER A 2 5.30 2.29 11.97
N THR A 3 5.43 3.11 10.93
CA THR A 3 4.39 4.04 10.47
C THR A 3 3.17 3.27 10.01
N THR A 4 1.99 3.68 10.47
CA THR A 4 0.71 3.11 10.02
C THR A 4 0.17 3.85 8.79
N ILE A 5 -0.77 3.25 8.09
CA ILE A 5 -1.49 3.94 7.00
C ILE A 5 -2.29 5.13 7.54
N GLY A 6 -2.81 5.03 8.77
CA GLY A 6 -3.47 6.16 9.46
C GLY A 6 -2.52 7.33 9.68
N ASP A 7 -1.29 7.07 10.15
CA ASP A 7 -0.26 8.09 10.30
C ASP A 7 0.07 8.77 8.95
N LEU A 8 0.12 7.96 7.88
CA LEU A 8 0.38 8.48 6.53
C LEU A 8 -0.77 9.38 6.03
N VAL A 9 -2.02 8.99 6.29
CA VAL A 9 -3.20 9.80 6.00
C VAL A 9 -3.15 11.12 6.80
N ASP A 10 -2.90 11.06 8.11
CA ASP A 10 -2.81 12.24 8.97
C ASP A 10 -1.69 13.20 8.54
N ARG A 11 -0.54 12.66 8.14
CA ARG A 11 0.55 13.47 7.61
C ARG A 11 0.19 14.11 6.27
N THR A 12 -0.53 13.38 5.40
CA THR A 12 -1.00 13.93 4.12
C THR A 12 -1.95 15.11 4.34
N PHE A 13 -2.86 15.02 5.30
CA PHE A 13 -3.71 16.13 5.69
C PHE A 13 -2.86 17.31 6.16
N ARG A 14 -2.03 17.10 7.17
CA ARG A 14 -1.24 18.18 7.81
C ARG A 14 -0.25 18.84 6.85
N GLU A 15 0.38 18.08 5.96
CA GLU A 15 1.45 18.61 5.11
C GLU A 15 0.95 19.13 3.76
N TYR A 16 -0.20 18.70 3.26
CA TYR A 16 -0.64 19.04 1.90
C TYR A 16 -2.10 19.46 1.75
N LEU A 17 -3.02 18.93 2.56
CA LEU A 17 -4.45 19.15 2.33
C LEU A 17 -5.07 20.17 3.27
N GLU A 18 -4.69 20.17 4.53
CA GLU A 18 -5.19 21.05 5.58
C GLU A 18 -4.03 21.71 6.33
N PRO A 19 -3.15 22.48 5.66
CA PRO A 19 -2.00 23.08 6.30
C PRO A 19 -2.35 24.15 7.35
N MET A 20 -3.62 24.57 7.40
CA MET A 20 -4.14 25.53 8.37
C MET A 20 -5.44 25.02 8.97
N ASP A 21 -5.51 24.94 10.29
CA ASP A 21 -6.67 24.47 11.06
C ASP A 21 -7.94 25.31 10.89
N ASP A 22 -7.84 26.50 10.29
CA ASP A 22 -8.95 27.47 10.16
C ASP A 22 -9.93 27.17 8.99
N ILE A 23 -9.69 26.11 8.21
CA ILE A 23 -10.49 25.85 6.98
C ILE A 23 -11.63 24.86 7.23
N VAL A 24 -11.58 24.08 8.29
CA VAL A 24 -12.56 23.04 8.56
C VAL A 24 -13.26 23.30 9.89
N SER A 25 -14.56 23.55 9.83
CA SER A 25 -15.39 23.63 11.03
C SER A 25 -15.51 22.25 11.66
N TYR A 26 -15.32 22.19 12.97
CA TYR A 26 -15.40 20.94 13.72
C TYR A 26 -16.04 21.09 15.09
N THR A 27 -16.66 20.02 15.54
CA THR A 27 -17.14 19.86 16.91
C THR A 27 -16.80 18.47 17.41
N THR A 28 -17.26 18.07 18.57
CA THR A 28 -17.04 16.74 19.11
C THR A 28 -18.35 16.04 19.41
N LEU A 29 -18.35 14.72 19.32
CA LEU A 29 -19.46 13.88 19.72
C LEU A 29 -19.67 13.97 21.24
N SER A 30 -20.84 14.42 21.69
CA SER A 30 -21.16 14.55 23.10
C SER A 30 -21.48 13.20 23.73
N THR A 31 -22.17 12.32 23.01
CA THR A 31 -22.58 11.00 23.47
C THR A 31 -22.21 9.96 22.40
N GLY A 32 -21.60 8.84 22.81
CA GLY A 32 -21.25 7.77 21.88
C GLY A 32 -22.48 7.24 21.12
N ILE A 33 -22.26 6.86 19.87
CA ILE A 33 -23.27 6.28 18.99
C ILE A 33 -22.83 4.89 18.53
N ASN A 34 -23.78 4.01 18.31
CA ASN A 34 -23.57 2.69 17.72
C ASN A 34 -23.84 2.71 16.20
N THR A 35 -23.64 1.58 15.53
CA THR A 35 -23.76 1.46 14.06
C THR A 35 -25.18 1.72 13.51
N THR A 36 -26.21 1.71 14.35
CA THR A 36 -27.63 1.84 13.96
C THR A 36 -28.24 3.17 14.38
N ASP A 37 -27.57 3.93 15.25
CA ASP A 37 -28.06 5.20 15.73
C ASP A 37 -28.08 6.25 14.61
N THR A 38 -29.19 6.93 14.44
CA THR A 38 -29.36 8.00 13.46
C THR A 38 -29.38 9.38 14.09
N SER A 39 -29.26 9.45 15.41
CA SER A 39 -29.23 10.70 16.18
C SER A 39 -27.82 10.92 16.72
N VAL A 40 -27.23 12.03 16.36
CA VAL A 40 -25.86 12.42 16.74
C VAL A 40 -25.95 13.65 17.63
N VAL A 41 -25.56 13.53 18.90
CA VAL A 41 -25.53 14.66 19.85
C VAL A 41 -24.10 15.22 19.83
N PHE A 42 -23.97 16.49 19.48
CA PHE A 42 -22.68 17.18 19.39
C PHE A 42 -22.50 18.22 20.50
N ASN A 43 -21.28 18.69 20.67
CA ASN A 43 -20.95 19.73 21.63
C ASN A 43 -21.11 21.11 20.98
N GLY A 44 -22.26 21.76 21.19
CA GLY A 44 -22.59 23.03 20.58
C GLY A 44 -21.71 24.20 21.00
N ASP A 45 -21.03 24.11 22.16
CA ASP A 45 -20.14 25.18 22.66
C ASP A 45 -18.91 25.41 21.77
N LEU A 46 -18.64 24.47 20.86
CA LEU A 46 -17.51 24.55 19.92
C LEU A 46 -17.87 25.16 18.56
N LEU A 47 -19.15 25.42 18.29
CA LEU A 47 -19.61 25.94 17.02
C LEU A 47 -20.04 27.41 17.15
N SER A 48 -19.71 28.21 16.15
CA SER A 48 -20.32 29.51 15.93
C SER A 48 -21.72 29.36 15.34
N VAL A 49 -22.52 30.42 15.37
CA VAL A 49 -23.88 30.42 14.76
C VAL A 49 -23.81 30.11 13.25
N GLU A 50 -22.79 30.61 12.57
CA GLU A 50 -22.60 30.36 11.13
C GLU A 50 -22.24 28.90 10.83
N GLU A 51 -21.52 28.22 11.73
CA GLU A 51 -21.18 26.80 11.61
C GLU A 51 -22.35 25.89 11.96
N GLU A 52 -23.23 26.30 12.90
CA GLU A 52 -24.49 25.60 13.13
C GLU A 52 -25.41 25.69 11.90
N ASP A 53 -25.47 26.83 11.22
CA ASP A 53 -26.21 26.98 9.98
C ASP A 53 -25.67 26.10 8.85
N ALA A 54 -24.37 25.78 8.89
CA ALA A 54 -23.75 24.85 7.93
C ALA A 54 -24.15 23.36 8.15
N LEU A 55 -24.82 23.04 9.26
CA LEU A 55 -25.37 21.70 9.57
C LEU A 55 -26.80 21.47 9.04
N ASP A 56 -27.26 22.30 8.14
CA ASP A 56 -28.56 22.16 7.51
C ASP A 56 -28.78 20.80 6.82
N ALA A 57 -30.06 20.52 6.51
CA ALA A 57 -30.43 19.31 5.80
C ALA A 57 -29.68 19.18 4.46
N GLY A 58 -28.96 18.06 4.29
CA GLY A 58 -28.10 17.79 3.16
C GLY A 58 -26.63 18.04 3.42
N ALA A 59 -26.26 18.68 4.54
CA ALA A 59 -24.87 18.83 4.94
C ALA A 59 -24.20 17.46 5.18
N ILE A 60 -22.91 17.38 4.93
CA ILE A 60 -22.11 16.17 5.15
C ILE A 60 -21.29 16.38 6.39
N ILE A 61 -21.34 15.44 7.30
CA ILE A 61 -20.43 15.36 8.44
C ILE A 61 -19.57 14.11 8.34
N GLU A 62 -18.37 14.19 8.92
CA GLU A 62 -17.44 13.10 8.99
C GLU A 62 -17.07 12.80 10.44
N ILE A 63 -17.13 11.52 10.81
CA ILE A 63 -16.61 11.02 12.08
C ILE A 63 -15.69 9.82 11.76
N GLY A 64 -14.39 9.97 11.99
CA GLY A 64 -13.43 8.96 11.57
C GLY A 64 -13.42 8.76 10.06
N GLN A 65 -13.74 7.56 9.59
CA GLN A 65 -13.88 7.24 8.16
C GLN A 65 -15.34 7.24 7.67
N GLU A 66 -16.28 7.47 8.54
CA GLU A 66 -17.70 7.47 8.18
C GLU A 66 -18.18 8.85 7.76
N LEU A 67 -18.84 8.90 6.61
CA LEU A 67 -19.58 10.07 6.15
C LEU A 67 -21.08 9.87 6.44
N MET A 68 -21.71 10.91 6.93
CA MET A 68 -23.12 10.95 7.23
C MET A 68 -23.75 12.18 6.57
N ILE A 69 -25.00 12.09 6.15
CA ILE A 69 -25.75 13.21 5.61
C ILE A 69 -26.73 13.68 6.68
N CYS A 70 -26.65 14.96 7.05
CA CYS A 70 -27.60 15.60 7.94
C CYS A 70 -28.97 15.67 7.27
N THR A 71 -29.99 15.22 7.96
CA THR A 71 -31.40 15.30 7.49
C THR A 71 -32.20 16.33 8.25
N ASP A 72 -31.86 16.60 9.50
CA ASP A 72 -32.49 17.55 10.38
C ASP A 72 -31.54 18.01 11.48
N LEU A 73 -31.63 19.27 11.90
CA LEU A 73 -30.88 19.84 13.00
C LEU A 73 -31.80 20.38 14.07
N ASN A 74 -31.60 19.94 15.31
CA ASN A 74 -32.22 20.54 16.47
C ASN A 74 -31.16 21.30 17.29
N ALA A 75 -31.03 22.60 17.02
CA ALA A 75 -30.06 23.47 17.69
C ALA A 75 -30.28 23.62 19.20
N VAL A 76 -31.53 23.43 19.69
CA VAL A 76 -31.84 23.54 21.13
C VAL A 76 -31.23 22.37 21.92
N THR A 77 -31.21 21.20 21.32
CA THR A 77 -30.65 19.98 21.93
C THR A 77 -29.29 19.57 21.40
N ASN A 78 -28.70 20.37 20.50
CA ASN A 78 -27.46 20.07 19.80
C ASN A 78 -27.48 18.66 19.19
N THR A 79 -28.58 18.35 18.50
CA THR A 79 -28.80 17.01 17.95
C THR A 79 -29.01 17.07 16.45
N ILE A 80 -28.23 16.30 15.73
CA ILE A 80 -28.35 16.12 14.27
C ILE A 80 -28.98 14.76 13.99
N THR A 81 -30.02 14.74 13.17
CA THR A 81 -30.54 13.50 12.60
C THR A 81 -29.79 13.22 11.30
N VAL A 82 -29.26 11.99 11.15
CA VAL A 82 -28.36 11.66 10.04
C VAL A 82 -28.78 10.40 9.29
N THR A 83 -28.45 10.38 8.00
CA THR A 83 -28.37 9.15 7.22
C THR A 83 -26.93 8.65 7.28
N ARG A 84 -26.73 7.45 7.83
CA ARG A 84 -25.44 6.80 8.04
C ARG A 84 -24.86 6.22 6.74
N ALA A 85 -23.55 5.92 6.76
CA ALA A 85 -22.85 5.24 5.66
C ALA A 85 -23.00 5.94 4.30
N ALA A 86 -22.96 7.26 4.28
CA ALA A 86 -23.08 8.03 3.06
C ALA A 86 -21.90 7.82 2.12
N ARG A 87 -22.14 8.00 0.81
CA ARG A 87 -21.08 7.94 -0.24
C ARG A 87 -20.22 6.68 -0.23
N GLY A 88 -20.80 5.53 0.16
CA GLY A 88 -20.09 4.24 0.15
C GLY A 88 -19.17 4.01 1.35
N THR A 89 -19.26 4.83 2.39
CA THR A 89 -18.64 4.54 3.69
C THR A 89 -19.39 3.45 4.45
N THR A 90 -18.88 2.99 5.56
CA THR A 90 -19.49 1.96 6.41
C THR A 90 -19.87 2.57 7.74
N ALA A 91 -21.10 2.30 8.23
CA ALA A 91 -21.52 2.73 9.55
C ALA A 91 -20.67 2.06 10.64
N ALA A 92 -20.10 2.87 11.52
CA ALA A 92 -19.26 2.45 12.62
C ALA A 92 -19.79 2.94 13.97
N SER A 93 -19.34 2.35 15.07
CA SER A 93 -19.58 2.90 16.39
C SER A 93 -18.55 3.99 16.67
N HIS A 94 -19.01 5.09 17.27
CA HIS A 94 -18.17 6.22 17.64
C HIS A 94 -18.31 6.52 19.12
N THR A 95 -17.24 6.99 19.74
CA THR A 95 -17.20 7.28 21.17
C THR A 95 -17.41 8.75 21.47
N ALA A 96 -17.88 9.08 22.67
CA ALA A 96 -17.97 10.47 23.10
C ALA A 96 -16.56 11.10 23.05
N GLY A 97 -16.47 12.31 22.51
CA GLY A 97 -15.22 13.03 22.28
C GLY A 97 -14.63 12.85 20.87
N ASP A 98 -15.16 11.92 20.07
CA ASP A 98 -14.72 11.79 18.67
C ASP A 98 -14.99 13.07 17.89
N LEU A 99 -14.06 13.44 17.01
CA LEU A 99 -14.12 14.67 16.22
C LEU A 99 -15.19 14.52 15.12
N ILE A 100 -16.06 15.52 15.02
CA ILE A 100 -17.02 15.69 13.94
C ILE A 100 -16.53 16.82 13.05
N LYS A 101 -16.17 16.52 11.80
CA LYS A 101 -15.84 17.52 10.79
C LYS A 101 -17.10 17.87 9.99
N ILE A 102 -17.32 19.16 9.78
CA ILE A 102 -18.49 19.68 9.07
C ILE A 102 -18.07 20.03 7.65
N ALA A 103 -18.77 19.48 6.66
CA ALA A 103 -18.52 19.68 5.24
C ALA A 103 -17.02 19.57 4.84
N PRO A 104 -16.29 18.49 5.24
CA PRO A 104 -14.87 18.42 5.01
C PRO A 104 -14.55 18.50 3.52
N PRO A 105 -13.62 19.38 3.09
CA PRO A 105 -13.24 19.49 1.69
C PRO A 105 -12.57 18.20 1.19
N PHE A 106 -11.87 17.51 2.07
CA PHE A 106 -11.21 16.23 1.81
C PHE A 106 -11.67 15.18 2.83
N PRO A 107 -12.68 14.36 2.50
CA PRO A 107 -13.11 13.31 3.40
C PRO A 107 -12.01 12.27 3.64
N ARG A 108 -11.81 11.87 4.91
CA ARG A 108 -10.75 10.94 5.33
C ARG A 108 -10.78 9.63 4.54
N LYS A 109 -11.98 9.07 4.34
CA LYS A 109 -12.15 7.84 3.54
C LYS A 109 -11.66 8.01 2.10
N VAL A 110 -11.91 9.15 1.48
CA VAL A 110 -11.47 9.42 0.10
C VAL A 110 -9.94 9.54 0.03
N VAL A 111 -9.33 10.16 1.04
CA VAL A 111 -7.87 10.24 1.14
C VAL A 111 -7.26 8.86 1.38
N PHE A 112 -7.86 8.03 2.25
CA PHE A 112 -7.43 6.66 2.45
C PHE A 112 -7.51 5.82 1.16
N ASP A 113 -8.61 5.92 0.41
CA ASP A 113 -8.75 5.23 -0.88
C ASP A 113 -7.73 5.73 -1.91
N ALA A 114 -7.41 7.02 -1.92
CA ALA A 114 -6.35 7.56 -2.75
C ALA A 114 -4.95 7.03 -2.35
N VAL A 115 -4.69 6.83 -1.05
CA VAL A 115 -3.45 6.16 -0.59
C VAL A 115 -3.37 4.75 -1.16
N LYS A 116 -4.46 3.98 -1.12
CA LYS A 116 -4.52 2.63 -1.72
C LYS A 116 -4.22 2.66 -3.21
N ASP A 117 -4.84 3.58 -3.94
CA ASP A 117 -4.62 3.75 -5.38
C ASP A 117 -3.15 4.09 -5.68
N GLN A 118 -2.55 5.00 -4.90
CA GLN A 118 -1.14 5.36 -5.07
C GLN A 118 -0.22 4.17 -4.82
N ILE A 119 -0.43 3.38 -3.75
CA ILE A 119 0.35 2.18 -3.46
C ILE A 119 0.25 1.17 -4.62
N ASN A 120 -0.96 0.93 -5.13
CA ASN A 120 -1.16 0.03 -6.26
C ASN A 120 -0.46 0.51 -7.54
N ASN A 121 -0.43 1.83 -7.77
CA ASN A 121 0.18 2.44 -8.95
C ASN A 121 1.72 2.47 -8.90
N LEU A 122 2.34 2.26 -7.73
CA LEU A 122 3.81 2.17 -7.63
C LEU A 122 4.37 0.96 -8.38
N PHE A 123 3.62 -0.14 -8.40
CA PHE A 123 4.01 -1.34 -9.14
C PHE A 123 3.76 -1.16 -10.67
N PRO A 124 4.63 -1.60 -11.58
CA PRO A 124 5.87 -2.39 -11.39
C PRO A 124 7.14 -1.55 -11.19
N THR A 125 7.04 -0.22 -11.15
CA THR A 125 8.20 0.67 -11.08
C THR A 125 8.97 0.52 -9.77
N LEU A 126 8.24 0.45 -8.68
CA LEU A 126 8.69 0.07 -7.34
C LEU A 126 7.99 -1.24 -6.96
N PHE A 127 8.64 -2.03 -6.12
CA PHE A 127 8.15 -3.35 -5.73
C PHE A 127 8.59 -3.70 -4.32
N ALA A 128 7.80 -4.55 -3.67
CA ALA A 128 8.19 -5.20 -2.43
C ALA A 128 9.15 -6.36 -2.72
N VAL A 129 9.95 -6.70 -1.73
CA VAL A 129 10.90 -7.80 -1.80
C VAL A 129 10.58 -8.80 -0.69
N GLU A 130 10.52 -10.07 -1.04
CA GLU A 130 10.32 -11.16 -0.08
C GLU A 130 11.38 -12.24 -0.31
N THR A 131 11.95 -12.72 0.78
CA THR A 131 12.91 -13.84 0.73
C THR A 131 12.29 -15.04 1.41
N GLN A 132 12.24 -16.17 0.71
CA GLN A 132 11.73 -17.43 1.22
C GLN A 132 12.80 -18.50 1.20
N SER A 133 12.80 -19.37 2.21
CA SER A 133 13.55 -20.60 2.21
C SER A 133 12.72 -21.69 1.55
N VAL A 134 13.27 -22.30 0.52
CA VAL A 134 12.64 -23.41 -0.20
C VAL A 134 13.63 -24.58 -0.27
N GLN A 135 13.11 -25.79 -0.28
CA GLN A 135 13.94 -26.98 -0.52
C GLN A 135 13.78 -27.41 -1.98
N SER A 136 14.90 -27.66 -2.63
CA SER A 136 14.88 -28.19 -3.98
C SER A 136 14.46 -29.67 -3.92
N SER A 137 13.45 -30.03 -4.69
CA SER A 137 13.02 -31.42 -4.90
C SER A 137 13.00 -31.68 -6.40
N ASN A 138 13.83 -32.61 -6.88
CA ASN A 138 13.93 -32.94 -8.31
C ASN A 138 14.10 -31.74 -9.27
N GLY A 139 14.76 -30.67 -8.82
CA GLY A 139 14.95 -29.47 -9.62
C GLY A 139 13.74 -28.53 -9.68
N TYR A 140 12.63 -28.85 -9.00
CA TYR A 140 11.43 -28.01 -8.96
C TYR A 140 10.96 -27.76 -7.53
N THR A 141 10.40 -26.58 -7.29
CA THR A 141 9.64 -26.26 -6.07
C THR A 141 8.39 -25.51 -6.46
N LEU A 142 7.23 -26.01 -6.04
CA LEU A 142 5.96 -25.36 -6.30
C LEU A 142 5.73 -24.24 -5.31
N LEU A 143 5.29 -23.07 -5.79
CA LEU A 143 5.10 -21.87 -4.96
C LEU A 143 3.75 -21.86 -4.21
N GLY A 144 2.84 -22.80 -4.49
CA GLY A 144 1.60 -23.00 -3.73
C GLY A 144 0.68 -21.79 -3.72
N THR A 145 0.35 -21.31 -2.52
CA THR A 145 -0.61 -20.20 -2.31
C THR A 145 -0.19 -18.85 -2.88
N TYR A 146 1.06 -18.70 -3.33
CA TYR A 146 1.54 -17.49 -3.99
C TYR A 146 1.07 -17.32 -5.43
N ASP A 147 0.33 -18.29 -5.93
CA ASP A 147 -0.08 -18.38 -7.34
C ASP A 147 -1.43 -17.81 -7.68
N SER A 148 -2.27 -17.50 -6.70
CA SER A 148 -3.62 -17.03 -7.00
C SER A 148 -3.64 -15.56 -7.38
N PRO A 149 -4.04 -15.20 -8.61
CA PRO A 149 -4.36 -13.81 -8.95
C PRO A 149 -5.43 -13.30 -7.98
N GLY A 150 -5.11 -12.26 -7.21
CA GLY A 150 -6.00 -11.73 -6.19
C GLY A 150 -5.61 -12.06 -4.75
N THR A 151 -4.65 -12.94 -4.51
CA THR A 151 -4.00 -13.01 -3.20
C THR A 151 -2.95 -11.89 -3.11
N ASN A 152 -2.88 -11.24 -1.96
CA ASN A 152 -1.92 -10.16 -1.70
C ASN A 152 -0.44 -10.63 -1.72
N ASN A 153 -0.19 -11.90 -2.01
CA ASN A 153 1.12 -12.54 -1.98
C ASN A 153 1.65 -12.97 -3.36
N TYR A 154 1.13 -12.38 -4.43
CA TYR A 154 1.54 -12.71 -5.78
C TYR A 154 3.02 -12.39 -6.04
N LEU A 155 3.82 -13.43 -6.27
CA LEU A 155 5.23 -13.31 -6.63
C LEU A 155 5.37 -13.11 -8.14
N VAL A 156 6.15 -12.11 -8.56
CA VAL A 156 6.23 -11.72 -9.98
C VAL A 156 7.46 -12.29 -10.66
N SER A 157 8.63 -12.19 -10.03
CA SER A 157 9.88 -12.70 -10.59
C SER A 157 10.91 -12.93 -9.50
N VAL A 158 11.87 -13.80 -9.79
CA VAL A 158 13.04 -14.04 -8.93
C VAL A 158 14.07 -12.94 -9.14
N LEU A 159 14.57 -12.37 -8.05
CA LEU A 159 15.67 -11.40 -8.05
C LEU A 159 17.00 -12.07 -7.78
N LYS A 160 17.03 -13.01 -6.83
CA LYS A 160 18.26 -13.69 -6.39
C LYS A 160 17.91 -15.03 -5.77
N ALA A 161 18.78 -16.02 -5.94
CA ALA A 161 18.73 -17.27 -5.21
C ALA A 161 20.12 -17.65 -4.69
N ILE A 162 20.15 -18.14 -3.46
CA ILE A 162 21.37 -18.59 -2.77
C ILE A 162 21.08 -19.94 -2.16
N SER A 163 21.90 -20.96 -2.46
CA SER A 163 21.87 -22.23 -1.74
C SER A 163 22.73 -22.18 -0.50
N GLN A 164 22.23 -22.77 0.56
CA GLN A 164 22.99 -23.04 1.78
C GLN A 164 23.25 -24.53 1.86
N PHE A 165 24.48 -24.92 2.02
CA PHE A 165 24.85 -26.29 2.36
C PHE A 165 25.89 -26.31 3.44
N THR A 166 25.90 -27.39 4.20
CA THR A 166 26.90 -27.65 5.23
C THR A 166 28.01 -28.47 4.59
N ASP A 167 29.21 -27.90 4.46
CA ASP A 167 30.35 -28.61 3.93
C ASP A 167 30.94 -29.52 5.04
N PHE A 168 30.74 -30.81 4.86
CA PHE A 168 31.43 -31.84 5.66
C PHE A 168 32.72 -32.25 4.95
N SER A 169 33.74 -31.43 5.02
CA SER A 169 35.05 -31.87 4.56
C SER A 169 35.51 -33.02 5.46
N ALA A 170 35.65 -34.19 4.87
CA ALA A 170 36.12 -35.38 5.57
C ALA A 170 37.55 -35.10 6.13
N GLY A 171 37.63 -34.84 7.44
CA GLY A 171 38.89 -34.67 8.15
C GLY A 171 39.17 -33.30 8.79
N SER A 172 38.25 -32.34 8.72
CA SER A 172 38.38 -31.09 9.48
C SER A 172 37.26 -30.99 10.53
N ASP A 173 37.62 -30.61 11.76
CA ASP A 173 36.69 -30.32 12.84
C ASP A 173 35.85 -29.04 12.63
N GLN A 174 35.88 -28.43 11.43
CA GLN A 174 35.18 -27.21 11.09
C GLN A 174 34.03 -27.51 10.13
N THR A 175 32.81 -27.51 10.66
CA THR A 175 31.58 -27.41 9.86
C THR A 175 31.40 -25.96 9.44
N GLY A 176 31.63 -25.67 8.15
CA GLY A 176 31.38 -24.36 7.57
C GLY A 176 30.00 -24.34 6.84
N VAL A 177 29.26 -23.27 7.00
CA VAL A 177 28.08 -23.00 6.16
C VAL A 177 28.55 -22.22 4.93
N VAL A 178 28.37 -22.83 3.76
CA VAL A 178 28.73 -22.22 2.49
C VAL A 178 27.49 -21.73 1.76
N PHE A 179 27.58 -20.54 1.21
CA PHE A 179 26.50 -19.94 0.41
C PHE A 179 26.96 -19.81 -1.05
N ASN A 180 26.25 -20.45 -1.95
CA ASN A 180 26.50 -20.36 -3.39
C ASN A 180 25.34 -19.71 -4.12
N SER A 181 25.64 -18.86 -5.10
CA SER A 181 24.62 -18.37 -6.03
C SER A 181 24.07 -19.50 -6.85
N VAL A 182 22.76 -19.53 -7.01
CA VAL A 182 22.02 -20.56 -7.71
C VAL A 182 21.26 -19.95 -8.86
N SER A 183 21.31 -20.59 -10.01
CA SER A 183 20.44 -20.25 -11.13
C SER A 183 19.07 -20.85 -10.87
N VAL A 184 18.06 -19.98 -10.80
CA VAL A 184 16.67 -20.37 -10.62
C VAL A 184 15.81 -19.55 -11.57
N GLN A 185 14.81 -20.21 -12.15
CA GLN A 185 13.84 -19.59 -13.03
C GLN A 185 12.43 -19.84 -12.52
N MET A 186 11.56 -18.83 -12.60
CA MET A 186 10.13 -19.02 -12.40
C MET A 186 9.52 -19.52 -13.70
N ILE A 187 8.82 -20.64 -13.63
CA ILE A 187 8.14 -21.28 -14.75
C ILE A 187 6.67 -21.53 -14.44
N GLN A 188 5.87 -21.69 -15.47
CA GLN A 188 4.48 -22.10 -15.34
C GLN A 188 4.35 -23.58 -15.71
N LEU A 189 3.79 -24.36 -14.80
CA LEU A 189 3.51 -25.77 -15.00
C LEU A 189 2.00 -25.97 -15.16
N PRO A 190 1.55 -26.98 -15.96
CA PRO A 190 0.13 -27.30 -16.07
C PRO A 190 -0.44 -27.75 -14.72
N ASN A 191 -1.70 -27.47 -14.47
CA ASN A 191 -2.42 -27.97 -13.31
C ASN A 191 -3.49 -28.98 -13.78
N PRO A 192 -3.44 -30.26 -13.42
CA PRO A 192 -2.48 -30.89 -12.52
C PRO A 192 -1.06 -31.06 -13.11
N PHE A 193 -0.05 -31.05 -12.25
CA PHE A 193 1.33 -31.30 -12.62
C PHE A 193 1.78 -32.68 -12.11
N THR A 194 2.29 -33.50 -13.01
CA THR A 194 2.80 -34.84 -12.68
C THR A 194 4.31 -34.86 -12.82
N TYR A 195 5.01 -35.35 -11.84
CA TYR A 195 6.46 -35.49 -11.83
C TYR A 195 6.85 -36.84 -11.21
N VAL A 196 8.04 -37.32 -11.53
CA VAL A 196 8.60 -38.55 -10.94
C VAL A 196 9.53 -38.11 -9.80
N ASP A 197 9.29 -38.61 -8.58
CA ASP A 197 10.14 -38.31 -7.42
C ASP A 197 11.42 -39.22 -7.44
N ASP A 198 12.29 -38.98 -6.46
CA ASP A 198 13.58 -39.68 -6.36
C ASP A 198 13.47 -41.16 -6.11
N THR A 199 12.28 -41.61 -5.67
CA THR A 199 11.98 -43.03 -5.49
C THR A 199 11.43 -43.67 -6.75
N ALA A 200 11.53 -42.97 -7.90
CA ALA A 200 10.92 -43.35 -9.18
C ALA A 200 9.40 -43.51 -9.12
N THR A 201 8.75 -42.83 -8.15
CA THR A 201 7.29 -42.84 -7.98
C THR A 201 6.70 -41.63 -8.69
N GLU A 202 5.71 -41.86 -9.54
CA GLU A 202 4.93 -40.81 -10.18
C GLU A 202 4.00 -40.15 -9.17
N ARG A 203 4.13 -38.84 -9.01
CA ARG A 203 3.32 -38.01 -8.12
C ARG A 203 2.60 -36.94 -8.91
N THR A 204 1.32 -36.76 -8.64
CA THR A 204 0.49 -35.73 -9.25
C THR A 204 0.09 -34.72 -8.20
N ILE A 205 0.37 -33.45 -8.44
CA ILE A 205 -0.09 -32.34 -7.61
C ILE A 205 -1.24 -31.64 -8.34
N THR A 206 -2.37 -31.52 -7.64
CA THR A 206 -3.57 -30.88 -8.17
C THR A 206 -3.99 -29.75 -7.22
N TYR A 207 -4.14 -28.56 -7.75
CA TYR A 207 -4.73 -27.43 -7.01
C TYR A 207 -6.22 -27.36 -7.34
N THR A 208 -7.05 -27.62 -6.34
CA THR A 208 -8.52 -27.78 -6.50
C THR A 208 -9.30 -26.52 -6.81
N SER A 209 -8.67 -25.34 -6.69
CA SER A 209 -9.33 -24.04 -6.92
C SER A 209 -8.45 -23.06 -7.67
N GLY A 210 -7.43 -23.54 -8.37
CA GLY A 210 -6.45 -22.70 -9.04
C GLY A 210 -6.64 -22.60 -10.56
N PRO A 211 -5.89 -21.70 -11.20
CA PRO A 211 -5.83 -21.58 -12.66
C PRO A 211 -5.29 -22.87 -13.30
N ASN A 212 -5.43 -23.00 -14.61
CA ASN A 212 -4.93 -24.15 -15.37
C ASN A 212 -3.40 -24.31 -15.35
N TYR A 213 -2.71 -23.36 -14.74
CA TYR A 213 -1.25 -23.32 -14.59
C TYR A 213 -0.88 -22.91 -13.17
N VAL A 214 0.21 -23.47 -12.65
CA VAL A 214 0.82 -23.09 -11.36
C VAL A 214 2.22 -22.58 -11.58
N ASN A 215 2.64 -21.57 -10.84
CA ASN A 215 4.02 -21.11 -10.87
C ASN A 215 4.89 -22.07 -10.05
N ALA A 216 6.05 -22.35 -10.57
CA ALA A 216 7.05 -23.19 -9.92
C ALA A 216 8.42 -22.54 -10.08
N LEU A 217 9.32 -22.89 -9.19
CA LEU A 217 10.74 -22.58 -9.32
C LEU A 217 11.44 -23.79 -9.93
N GLN A 218 12.15 -23.56 -11.02
CA GLN A 218 13.08 -24.52 -11.59
C GLN A 218 14.49 -24.14 -11.18
N PHE A 219 15.18 -25.06 -10.53
CA PHE A 219 16.56 -24.89 -10.09
C PHE A 219 17.49 -25.60 -11.07
N TYR A 220 18.62 -24.96 -11.35
CA TYR A 220 19.67 -25.52 -12.19
C TYR A 220 20.91 -25.77 -11.36
N ASN A 221 21.50 -26.96 -11.51
CA ASN A 221 22.75 -27.38 -10.86
C ASN A 221 22.69 -27.36 -9.32
N ILE A 222 21.57 -27.81 -8.75
CA ILE A 222 21.44 -28.05 -7.33
C ILE A 222 21.07 -29.49 -7.09
N ASP A 223 21.77 -30.11 -6.14
CA ASP A 223 21.43 -31.44 -5.63
C ASP A 223 20.17 -31.35 -4.75
N GLN A 224 19.48 -32.46 -4.62
CA GLN A 224 18.27 -32.56 -3.84
C GLN A 224 18.49 -32.31 -2.35
N GLY A 225 17.49 -31.76 -1.69
CA GLY A 225 17.48 -31.52 -0.26
C GLY A 225 18.24 -30.30 0.21
N HIS A 226 18.84 -29.53 -0.71
CA HIS A 226 19.50 -28.28 -0.34
C HIS A 226 18.45 -27.20 -0.02
N THR A 227 18.69 -26.44 1.06
CA THR A 227 17.89 -25.26 1.37
C THR A 227 18.36 -24.09 0.51
N CYS A 228 17.43 -23.53 -0.25
CA CYS A 228 17.68 -22.35 -1.07
C CYS A 228 16.91 -21.17 -0.51
N TYR A 229 17.58 -20.04 -0.40
CA TYR A 229 16.95 -18.76 -0.08
C TYR A 229 16.71 -18.02 -1.39
N VAL A 230 15.43 -17.88 -1.74
CA VAL A 230 15.02 -17.24 -2.99
C VAL A 230 14.39 -15.90 -2.67
N THR A 231 14.92 -14.84 -3.27
CA THR A 231 14.43 -13.49 -3.13
C THR A 231 13.58 -13.11 -4.33
N PHE A 232 12.35 -12.71 -4.08
CA PHE A 232 11.35 -12.44 -5.09
C PHE A 232 10.99 -10.97 -5.16
N LYS A 233 10.64 -10.53 -6.35
CA LYS A 233 9.89 -9.31 -6.60
C LYS A 233 8.40 -9.57 -6.36
N LYS A 234 7.77 -8.72 -5.57
CA LYS A 234 6.38 -8.86 -5.14
C LYS A 234 5.62 -7.55 -5.33
N LYS A 235 4.34 -7.64 -5.65
CA LYS A 235 3.44 -6.50 -5.59
C LYS A 235 3.25 -6.08 -4.11
N PHE A 236 3.06 -4.79 -3.86
CA PHE A 236 2.68 -4.31 -2.53
C PHE A 236 1.31 -4.87 -2.15
N ILE A 237 1.13 -5.16 -0.86
CA ILE A 237 -0.16 -5.58 -0.33
C ILE A 237 -1.06 -4.35 -0.23
N GLU A 238 -2.27 -4.46 -0.75
CA GLU A 238 -3.24 -3.38 -0.63
C GLU A 238 -3.70 -3.23 0.83
N PRO A 239 -3.57 -2.03 1.44
CA PRO A 239 -4.02 -1.83 2.81
C PRO A 239 -5.55 -1.96 2.92
N THR A 240 -6.00 -2.61 3.98
CA THR A 240 -7.42 -2.85 4.28
C THR A 240 -7.94 -1.94 5.39
N ALA A 241 -7.04 -1.52 6.29
CA ALA A 241 -7.37 -0.68 7.44
C ALA A 241 -6.27 0.37 7.68
N GLU A 242 -6.61 1.46 8.36
CA GLU A 242 -5.64 2.47 8.77
C GLU A 242 -4.61 1.97 9.79
N THR A 243 -4.92 0.87 10.48
CA THR A 243 -4.01 0.21 11.43
C THR A 243 -2.93 -0.62 10.75
N ASP A 244 -3.06 -0.89 9.46
CA ASP A 244 -2.04 -1.60 8.70
C ASP A 244 -0.74 -0.78 8.71
N THR A 245 0.40 -1.46 8.86
CA THR A 245 1.70 -0.79 8.89
C THR A 245 2.38 -0.85 7.51
N LEU A 246 3.21 0.12 7.19
CA LEU A 246 3.96 0.12 5.92
C LEU A 246 4.76 -1.17 5.76
N ALA A 247 5.36 -1.67 6.84
CA ALA A 247 6.12 -2.92 6.81
C ALA A 247 5.25 -4.14 6.44
N THR A 248 4.00 -4.22 6.94
CA THR A 248 3.09 -5.35 6.62
C THR A 248 2.66 -5.36 5.17
N ILE A 249 2.55 -4.19 4.55
CA ILE A 249 2.21 -4.08 3.12
C ILE A 249 3.42 -4.16 2.19
N GLY A 250 4.63 -4.27 2.78
CA GLY A 250 5.88 -4.41 2.03
C GLY A 250 6.49 -3.08 1.56
N LEU A 251 6.05 -1.96 2.12
CA LEU A 251 6.62 -0.63 1.86
C LEU A 251 7.69 -0.29 2.91
N GLU A 252 8.78 0.32 2.46
CA GLU A 252 9.77 0.96 3.32
C GLU A 252 9.32 2.39 3.64
N ASP A 253 9.68 2.92 4.82
CA ASP A 253 9.29 4.27 5.26
C ASP A 253 9.77 5.36 4.29
N GLU A 254 10.82 5.09 3.51
CA GLU A 254 11.35 5.98 2.47
C GLU A 254 10.34 6.28 1.33
N TYR A 255 9.30 5.48 1.18
CA TYR A 255 8.28 5.67 0.13
C TYR A 255 7.12 6.57 0.56
N GLU A 256 7.03 6.93 1.84
CA GLU A 256 5.97 7.82 2.36
C GLU A 256 5.83 9.12 1.55
N PRO A 257 6.92 9.90 1.29
CA PRO A 257 6.79 11.15 0.54
C PRO A 257 6.27 10.95 -0.88
N ILE A 258 6.56 9.78 -1.50
CA ILE A 258 6.07 9.45 -2.84
C ILE A 258 4.55 9.31 -2.83
N ILE A 259 4.03 8.59 -1.84
CA ILE A 259 2.60 8.34 -1.69
C ILE A 259 1.88 9.64 -1.36
N MET A 260 2.37 10.39 -0.36
CA MET A 260 1.77 11.67 0.06
C MET A 260 1.67 12.67 -1.10
N ALA A 261 2.75 12.85 -1.87
CA ALA A 261 2.75 13.74 -3.02
C ALA A 261 1.74 13.31 -4.11
N GLY A 262 1.65 12.00 -4.36
CA GLY A 262 0.68 11.45 -5.30
C GLY A 262 -0.77 11.62 -4.86
N VAL A 263 -1.05 11.37 -3.58
CA VAL A 263 -2.38 11.58 -2.98
C VAL A 263 -2.77 13.05 -3.04
N ALA A 264 -1.86 13.95 -2.64
CA ALA A 264 -2.10 15.38 -2.70
C ALA A 264 -2.42 15.84 -4.12
N ALA A 265 -1.64 15.39 -5.11
CA ALA A 265 -1.89 15.71 -6.51
C ALA A 265 -3.25 15.17 -7.01
N GLN A 266 -3.67 14.00 -6.55
CA GLN A 266 -4.97 13.41 -6.88
C GLN A 266 -6.13 14.20 -6.26
N MET A 267 -6.00 14.56 -4.98
CA MET A 267 -7.03 15.28 -4.24
C MET A 267 -7.25 16.71 -4.75
N MET A 268 -6.18 17.36 -5.21
CA MET A 268 -6.24 18.72 -5.74
C MET A 268 -6.77 18.80 -7.19
N SER A 269 -7.01 17.67 -7.83
CA SER A 269 -7.51 17.63 -9.20
C SER A 269 -8.93 18.18 -9.30
N GLY A 270 -9.12 19.27 -10.07
CA GLY A 270 -10.43 19.85 -10.34
C GLY A 270 -11.03 20.68 -9.18
N ARG A 271 -10.22 21.08 -8.21
CA ARG A 271 -10.64 21.93 -7.07
C ARG A 271 -9.97 23.30 -7.11
N ASP A 272 -10.67 24.30 -6.61
CA ASP A 272 -10.07 25.59 -6.31
C ASP A 272 -9.32 25.48 -4.96
N ILE A 273 -8.03 25.79 -4.96
CA ILE A 273 -7.18 25.71 -3.77
C ILE A 273 -7.04 27.12 -3.20
N PRO A 274 -7.27 27.30 -1.89
CA PRO A 274 -7.01 28.59 -1.23
C PRO A 274 -5.55 29.03 -1.43
N THR A 275 -5.34 30.34 -1.59
CA THR A 275 -4.01 30.91 -1.83
C THR A 275 -3.01 30.54 -0.74
N ALA A 276 -3.46 30.52 0.54
CA ALA A 276 -2.62 30.14 1.67
C ALA A 276 -2.10 28.70 1.56
N THR A 277 -2.94 27.76 1.12
CA THR A 277 -2.54 26.37 0.87
C THR A 277 -1.57 26.27 -0.31
N ALA A 278 -1.79 27.07 -1.35
CA ALA A 278 -0.89 27.14 -2.51
C ALA A 278 0.49 27.64 -2.13
N ASP A 279 0.57 28.69 -1.32
CA ASP A 279 1.81 29.28 -0.84
C ASP A 279 2.57 28.30 0.07
N TYR A 280 1.88 27.62 0.99
CA TYR A 280 2.50 26.62 1.85
C TYR A 280 3.11 25.45 1.06
N ILE A 281 2.40 24.92 0.06
CA ILE A 281 2.90 23.84 -0.79
C ILE A 281 4.08 24.34 -1.65
N SER A 282 4.04 25.58 -2.12
CA SER A 282 5.14 26.23 -2.83
C SER A 282 6.42 26.25 -1.99
N ASP A 283 6.31 26.60 -0.72
CA ASP A 283 7.43 26.61 0.22
C ASP A 283 7.98 25.20 0.48
N GLN A 284 7.11 24.22 0.65
CA GLN A 284 7.50 22.81 0.84
C GLN A 284 8.24 22.24 -0.38
N LEU A 285 7.82 22.61 -1.58
CA LEU A 285 8.44 22.12 -2.82
C LEU A 285 9.63 22.96 -3.28
N ALA A 286 9.97 24.04 -2.55
CA ALA A 286 11.00 25.02 -2.95
C ALA A 286 10.82 25.54 -4.39
N VAL A 287 9.58 25.66 -4.86
CA VAL A 287 9.23 26.16 -6.18
C VAL A 287 8.76 27.60 -6.06
N SER A 288 9.38 28.50 -6.82
CA SER A 288 9.04 29.92 -6.77
C SER A 288 7.66 30.21 -7.38
N ASN A 289 6.79 30.81 -6.58
CA ASN A 289 5.55 31.51 -6.93
C ASN A 289 4.60 30.80 -7.90
N PHE A 290 3.60 30.13 -7.35
CA PHE A 290 2.43 29.74 -8.12
C PHE A 290 1.53 30.94 -8.40
N PRO A 291 1.05 31.16 -9.63
CA PRO A 291 0.04 32.17 -9.90
C PRO A 291 -1.24 31.85 -9.11
N VAL A 292 -1.87 32.87 -8.54
CA VAL A 292 -3.14 32.75 -7.82
C VAL A 292 -4.18 32.02 -8.69
N GLY A 293 -4.79 30.98 -8.13
CA GLY A 293 -5.85 30.22 -8.83
C GLY A 293 -5.39 29.02 -9.68
N SER A 294 -4.12 28.61 -9.61
CA SER A 294 -3.61 27.52 -10.44
C SER A 294 -3.50 26.15 -9.73
N ALA A 295 -4.62 25.58 -9.31
CA ALA A 295 -4.67 24.20 -8.81
C ALA A 295 -3.92 23.22 -9.74
N ASN A 296 -4.02 23.43 -11.04
CA ASN A 296 -3.31 22.62 -12.04
C ASN A 296 -1.79 22.79 -12.00
N SER A 297 -1.26 23.96 -11.68
CA SER A 297 0.18 24.19 -11.56
C SER A 297 0.73 23.46 -10.33
N ILE A 298 0.05 23.56 -9.18
CA ILE A 298 0.42 22.86 -7.94
C ILE A 298 0.38 21.36 -8.16
N ARG A 299 -0.71 20.84 -8.72
CA ARG A 299 -0.84 19.44 -9.07
C ARG A 299 0.31 18.95 -9.95
N ASN A 300 0.64 19.70 -11.00
CA ASN A 300 1.73 19.33 -11.90
C ASN A 300 3.09 19.33 -11.20
N SER A 301 3.35 20.27 -10.31
CA SER A 301 4.57 20.33 -9.52
C SER A 301 4.65 19.14 -8.55
N LEU A 302 3.55 18.78 -7.87
CA LEU A 302 3.49 17.60 -7.02
C LEU A 302 3.74 16.31 -7.82
N LEU A 303 3.17 16.18 -9.02
CA LEU A 303 3.43 15.02 -9.89
C LEU A 303 4.88 14.97 -10.36
N GLN A 304 5.50 16.10 -10.69
CA GLN A 304 6.92 16.16 -11.03
C GLN A 304 7.80 15.78 -9.85
N TYR A 305 7.48 16.28 -8.66
CA TYR A 305 8.16 15.90 -7.42
C TYR A 305 8.02 14.40 -7.13
N GLN A 306 6.81 13.85 -7.24
CA GLN A 306 6.58 12.41 -7.11
C GLN A 306 7.44 11.59 -8.08
N GLN A 307 7.50 11.99 -9.35
CA GLN A 307 8.31 11.31 -10.37
C GLN A 307 9.81 11.36 -10.08
N LEU A 308 10.29 12.48 -9.53
CA LEU A 308 11.66 12.60 -9.07
C LEU A 308 11.97 11.60 -7.97
N LEU A 309 11.11 11.52 -6.94
CA LEU A 309 11.25 10.59 -5.82
C LEU A 309 11.17 9.13 -6.28
N ILE A 310 10.23 8.78 -7.17
CA ILE A 310 10.14 7.45 -7.77
C ILE A 310 11.44 7.09 -8.50
N THR A 311 12.01 8.04 -9.23
CA THR A 311 13.27 7.80 -9.95
C THR A 311 14.44 7.54 -8.99
N GLN A 312 14.50 8.25 -7.87
CA GLN A 312 15.50 8.04 -6.83
C GLN A 312 15.32 6.68 -6.14
N ALA A 313 14.09 6.35 -5.72
CA ALA A 313 13.75 5.07 -5.11
C ALA A 313 14.08 3.89 -6.04
N ARG A 314 13.77 4.02 -7.34
CA ARG A 314 14.12 3.00 -8.35
C ARG A 314 15.63 2.78 -8.48
N LYS A 315 16.42 3.86 -8.43
CA LYS A 315 17.90 3.75 -8.44
C LYS A 315 18.41 3.01 -7.21
N TYR A 316 17.85 3.32 -6.05
CA TYR A 316 18.19 2.63 -4.80
C TYR A 316 17.84 1.14 -4.85
N LEU A 317 16.60 0.80 -5.28
CA LEU A 317 16.18 -0.60 -5.43
C LEU A 317 17.08 -1.39 -6.39
N ARG A 318 17.44 -0.80 -7.53
CA ARG A 318 18.35 -1.45 -8.49
C ARG A 318 19.75 -1.65 -7.95
N ALA A 319 20.24 -0.75 -7.11
CA ALA A 319 21.54 -0.91 -6.44
C ALA A 319 21.50 -2.00 -5.37
N LYS A 320 20.39 -2.06 -4.60
CA LYS A 320 20.20 -3.05 -3.53
C LYS A 320 19.90 -4.46 -4.07
N TYR A 321 19.13 -4.52 -5.16
CA TYR A 321 18.71 -5.75 -5.82
C TYR A 321 19.01 -5.68 -7.32
N PRO A 322 20.26 -5.88 -7.74
CA PRO A 322 20.62 -5.89 -9.15
C PRO A 322 19.87 -7.04 -9.85
N GLU A 323 19.09 -6.71 -10.86
CA GLU A 323 18.48 -7.71 -11.75
C GLU A 323 19.63 -8.45 -12.43
N ALA A 324 19.69 -9.79 -12.30
CA ALA A 324 20.62 -10.59 -13.06
C ALA A 324 20.29 -10.42 -14.54
N VAL A 325 21.15 -9.74 -15.27
CA VAL A 325 21.06 -9.70 -16.72
C VAL A 325 21.47 -11.10 -17.21
N GLU A 326 20.54 -11.91 -17.65
CA GLU A 326 20.85 -13.08 -18.47
C GLU A 326 21.54 -12.58 -19.74
N ILE A 327 22.85 -12.60 -19.74
CA ILE A 327 23.58 -12.52 -20.98
C ILE A 327 23.36 -13.88 -21.65
N ASN A 328 22.37 -13.95 -22.55
CA ASN A 328 22.25 -15.06 -23.46
C ASN A 328 23.60 -15.20 -24.19
N GLY A 329 24.42 -16.10 -23.67
CA GLY A 329 25.69 -16.40 -24.26
C GLY A 329 25.45 -16.93 -25.66
N VAL A 330 25.76 -16.11 -26.66
CA VAL A 330 25.94 -16.56 -28.00
C VAL A 330 26.98 -17.68 -27.92
N ASN A 331 26.58 -18.93 -28.08
CA ASN A 331 27.46 -20.03 -28.33
C ASN A 331 28.22 -19.73 -29.65
N ALA A 332 29.34 -19.05 -29.53
CA ALA A 332 30.33 -19.04 -30.58
C ALA A 332 30.87 -20.49 -30.69
N GLY A 333 30.27 -21.24 -31.59
CA GLY A 333 30.79 -22.51 -31.98
C GLY A 333 32.25 -22.35 -32.44
N VAL A 334 33.14 -22.89 -31.65
CA VAL A 334 34.53 -23.14 -32.11
C VAL A 334 34.46 -24.38 -32.94
N GLN A 335 34.68 -24.21 -34.26
CA GLN A 335 35.00 -25.28 -35.19
C GLN A 335 36.43 -25.74 -34.93
#